data_c91ca5f18dd47db71f3b8bcc2265c2b0
#
_entry.id   c91ca5f18dd47db71f3b8bcc2265c2b0
#
_cell.length_a   1.000
_cell.length_b   1.000
_cell.length_c   1.000
_cell.angle_alpha   90.00
_cell.angle_beta   90.00
_cell.angle_gamma   90.00
#
_symmetry.space_group_name_H-M   'P 1'
#
loop_
_entity.id
_entity.type
_entity.pdbx_description
1 polymer ?
#
loop_
_entity_poly.entity_id
_entity_poly.type
_entity_poly.pdbx_seq_one_letter_code
_entity_poly.pdbx_strand_id
1 'polypeptide(L)'
;MVDQFKHRSSDLELMDLPIVKKEELFTNLKELIQINKMTGGPSLGFYGIQQLLKHHRPDQQEIHIVDIGFGAGDMLNYLSEHIDKFPVRIKLTGIDIMPEAFDFVKQQYPDLVNKVNFVRADYKDWFTQGNRPDIVVASLFCHHLDMTEMNDFLSFIRTHVKIGAVINDLERSRIAYYGIMILTRLFSKSRFTKNDAPLSVLRGFTTLEWKDLMSKNKIFNFSLKWKWAFRHLIIIKSS
;
A
#
# COMPACT_ATOMS: atom_id res chain seq x y z
N MET A 1 -31.24 -9.36 6.42
CA MET A 1 -29.79 -9.31 6.71
C MET A 1 -29.20 -8.17 5.88
N VAL A 2 -28.53 -7.22 6.52
CA VAL A 2 -27.80 -6.16 5.79
C VAL A 2 -26.69 -6.82 4.98
N ASP A 3 -26.59 -6.49 3.69
CA ASP A 3 -25.53 -7.01 2.84
C ASP A 3 -24.18 -6.41 3.27
N GLN A 4 -23.33 -7.21 3.90
CA GLN A 4 -22.02 -6.78 4.42
C GLN A 4 -21.08 -6.20 3.33
N PHE A 5 -21.40 -6.42 2.06
CA PHE A 5 -20.64 -5.89 0.94
C PHE A 5 -21.12 -4.52 0.46
N LYS A 6 -22.26 -4.03 0.98
CA LYS A 6 -22.84 -2.75 0.56
C LYS A 6 -22.00 -1.57 1.02
N HIS A 7 -21.45 -1.64 2.22
CA HIS A 7 -20.61 -0.60 2.83
C HIS A 7 -19.28 -1.18 3.26
N ARG A 8 -18.26 -0.34 3.36
CA ARG A 8 -16.95 -0.72 3.92
C ARG A 8 -17.13 -1.13 5.38
N SER A 9 -16.45 -2.18 5.82
CA SER A 9 -16.35 -2.50 7.23
C SER A 9 -15.53 -1.43 7.96
N SER A 10 -15.95 -1.11 9.18
CA SER A 10 -15.21 -0.27 10.13
C SER A 10 -14.51 -1.10 11.21
N ASP A 11 -14.62 -2.43 11.16
CA ASP A 11 -13.98 -3.31 12.13
C ASP A 11 -12.45 -3.20 12.00
N LEU A 12 -11.75 -3.27 13.13
CA LEU A 12 -10.29 -3.25 13.17
C LEU A 12 -9.72 -4.63 12.87
N GLU A 13 -8.65 -4.68 12.13
CA GLU A 13 -7.87 -5.89 11.93
C GLU A 13 -7.16 -6.27 13.24
N LEU A 14 -6.97 -7.56 13.47
CA LEU A 14 -6.28 -8.03 14.69
C LEU A 14 -4.84 -7.51 14.78
N MET A 15 -4.20 -7.32 13.63
CA MET A 15 -2.84 -6.76 13.58
C MET A 15 -2.78 -5.28 13.98
N ASP A 16 -3.88 -4.55 13.90
CA ASP A 16 -3.97 -3.13 14.26
C ASP A 16 -4.29 -2.93 15.77
N LEU A 17 -4.51 -4.01 16.51
CA LEU A 17 -4.82 -3.92 17.94
C LEU A 17 -3.57 -3.59 18.75
N PRO A 18 -3.70 -2.83 19.88
CA PRO A 18 -2.55 -2.33 20.64
C PRO A 18 -1.75 -3.41 21.39
N ILE A 19 -2.30 -4.62 21.54
CA ILE A 19 -1.66 -5.72 22.26
C ILE A 19 -1.59 -6.94 21.33
N VAL A 20 -0.52 -7.02 20.56
CA VAL A 20 -0.23 -8.13 19.65
C VAL A 20 1.08 -8.78 20.05
N LYS A 21 1.11 -10.11 20.14
CA LYS A 21 2.37 -10.83 20.34
C LYS A 21 3.22 -10.74 19.09
N LYS A 22 4.47 -10.29 19.24
CA LYS A 22 5.41 -10.07 18.14
C LYS A 22 5.57 -11.28 17.22
N GLU A 23 5.64 -12.48 17.79
CA GLU A 23 5.80 -13.73 17.04
C GLU A 23 4.57 -14.03 16.15
N GLU A 24 3.37 -13.75 16.65
CA GLU A 24 2.13 -13.92 15.91
C GLU A 24 2.05 -12.93 14.77
N LEU A 25 2.38 -11.66 15.03
CA LEU A 25 2.45 -10.61 14.01
C LEU A 25 3.48 -10.96 12.92
N PHE A 26 4.66 -11.41 13.30
CA PHE A 26 5.70 -11.78 12.34
C PHE A 26 5.29 -12.98 11.48
N THR A 27 4.56 -13.94 12.05
CA THR A 27 3.98 -15.04 11.28
C THR A 27 2.95 -14.53 10.28
N ASN A 28 2.09 -13.60 10.70
CA ASN A 28 1.11 -12.94 9.83
C ASN A 28 1.80 -12.20 8.67
N LEU A 29 2.77 -11.33 8.97
CA LEU A 29 3.50 -10.56 7.96
C LEU A 29 4.19 -11.48 6.93
N LYS A 30 4.77 -12.61 7.35
CA LYS A 30 5.35 -13.59 6.42
C LYS A 30 4.31 -14.20 5.48
N GLU A 31 3.13 -14.54 6.00
CA GLU A 31 2.04 -15.08 5.18
C GLU A 31 1.49 -14.01 4.22
N LEU A 32 1.35 -12.76 4.69
CA LEU A 32 0.93 -11.63 3.84
C LEU A 32 1.91 -11.37 2.69
N ILE A 33 3.23 -11.44 2.92
CA ILE A 33 4.25 -11.38 1.84
C ILE A 33 3.99 -12.44 0.79
N GLN A 34 3.74 -13.69 1.21
CA GLN A 34 3.50 -14.78 0.27
C GLN A 34 2.22 -14.56 -0.55
N ILE A 35 1.13 -14.18 0.10
CA ILE A 35 -0.15 -13.88 -0.58
C ILE A 35 0.06 -12.71 -1.55
N ASN A 36 0.72 -11.63 -1.12
CA ASN A 36 0.97 -10.45 -1.93
C ASN A 36 1.85 -10.77 -3.15
N LYS A 37 2.89 -11.59 -2.96
CA LYS A 37 3.75 -12.07 -4.05
C LYS A 37 2.97 -12.93 -5.05
N MET A 38 2.18 -13.91 -4.58
CA MET A 38 1.37 -14.80 -5.44
C MET A 38 0.31 -14.03 -6.24
N THR A 39 -0.21 -12.94 -5.68
CA THR A 39 -1.21 -12.07 -6.34
C THR A 39 -0.58 -10.92 -7.13
N GLY A 40 0.76 -10.87 -7.24
CA GLY A 40 1.48 -9.91 -8.07
C GLY A 40 1.52 -8.48 -7.53
N GLY A 41 1.24 -8.28 -6.22
CA GLY A 41 1.15 -6.95 -5.62
C GLY A 41 2.37 -6.06 -5.84
N PRO A 42 3.60 -6.48 -5.48
CA PRO A 42 4.78 -5.65 -5.68
C PRO A 42 5.07 -5.33 -7.15
N SER A 43 4.83 -6.27 -8.06
CA SER A 43 5.01 -6.04 -9.50
C SER A 43 4.02 -5.03 -10.07
N LEU A 44 2.80 -4.94 -9.52
CA LEU A 44 1.82 -3.93 -9.88
C LEU A 44 2.25 -2.53 -9.44
N GLY A 45 2.78 -2.40 -8.23
CA GLY A 45 3.34 -1.14 -7.74
C GLY A 45 4.52 -0.68 -8.62
N PHE A 46 5.46 -1.58 -8.90
CA PHE A 46 6.59 -1.31 -9.81
C PHE A 46 6.10 -0.87 -11.20
N TYR A 47 5.16 -1.59 -11.80
CA TYR A 47 4.56 -1.21 -13.08
C TYR A 47 3.94 0.20 -13.02
N GLY A 48 3.22 0.53 -11.94
CA GLY A 48 2.62 1.85 -11.74
C GLY A 48 3.68 2.96 -11.74
N ILE A 49 4.81 2.76 -11.05
CA ILE A 49 5.94 3.70 -11.03
C ILE A 49 6.51 3.86 -12.44
N GLN A 50 6.73 2.77 -13.16
CA GLN A 50 7.21 2.83 -14.55
C GLN A 50 6.27 3.66 -15.45
N GLN A 51 4.94 3.55 -15.26
CA GLN A 51 3.97 4.35 -16.03
C GLN A 51 4.05 5.86 -15.68
N LEU A 52 4.34 6.22 -14.42
CA LEU A 52 4.60 7.61 -14.04
C LEU A 52 5.87 8.14 -14.70
N LEU A 53 6.95 7.37 -14.68
CA LEU A 53 8.24 7.76 -15.20
C LEU A 53 8.34 7.74 -16.73
N LYS A 54 7.47 7.01 -17.44
CA LYS A 54 7.51 6.85 -18.91
C LYS A 54 7.48 8.17 -19.68
N HIS A 55 6.79 9.17 -19.16
CA HIS A 55 6.65 10.50 -19.80
C HIS A 55 7.37 11.60 -19.01
N HIS A 56 8.02 11.21 -17.91
CA HIS A 56 8.82 12.14 -17.14
C HIS A 56 10.19 12.29 -17.81
N ARG A 57 10.50 13.50 -18.28
CA ARG A 57 11.86 13.84 -18.71
C ARG A 57 12.66 14.14 -17.44
N PRO A 58 13.67 13.34 -17.12
CA PRO A 58 14.40 13.57 -15.89
C PRO A 58 15.37 14.73 -16.09
N ASP A 59 14.94 15.95 -15.78
CA ASP A 59 15.86 17.03 -15.44
C ASP A 59 16.51 16.77 -14.07
N GLN A 60 15.95 15.83 -13.32
CA GLN A 60 16.44 15.37 -12.02
C GLN A 60 17.33 14.15 -12.18
N GLN A 61 18.48 14.18 -11.56
CA GLN A 61 19.42 13.05 -11.52
C GLN A 61 18.94 11.91 -10.61
N GLU A 62 18.00 12.18 -9.71
CA GLU A 62 17.49 11.22 -8.73
C GLU A 62 16.00 11.45 -8.45
N ILE A 63 15.22 10.37 -8.38
CA ILE A 63 13.78 10.33 -8.05
C ILE A 63 13.60 9.76 -6.66
N HIS A 64 12.92 10.50 -5.78
CA HIS A 64 12.59 10.07 -4.44
C HIS A 64 11.22 9.38 -4.41
N ILE A 65 11.22 8.07 -4.16
CA ILE A 65 10.01 7.25 -4.00
C ILE A 65 9.79 6.97 -2.52
N VAL A 66 8.58 7.21 -2.05
CA VAL A 66 8.18 6.97 -0.66
C VAL A 66 7.06 5.93 -0.62
N ASP A 67 7.25 4.85 0.12
CA ASP A 67 6.24 3.83 0.41
C ASP A 67 5.60 4.13 1.75
N ILE A 68 4.28 4.38 1.74
CA ILE A 68 3.50 4.74 2.93
C ILE A 68 2.77 3.52 3.45
N GLY A 69 2.97 3.21 4.75
CA GLY A 69 2.51 1.99 5.36
C GLY A 69 3.28 0.79 4.81
N PHE A 70 4.62 0.82 4.88
CA PHE A 70 5.45 -0.22 4.26
C PHE A 70 5.26 -1.61 4.88
N GLY A 71 4.71 -1.72 6.10
CA GLY A 71 4.34 -2.97 6.77
C GLY A 71 5.45 -4.03 6.74
N ALA A 72 5.25 -5.07 5.95
CA ALA A 72 6.22 -6.16 5.79
C ALA A 72 7.45 -5.79 4.94
N GLY A 73 7.47 -4.63 4.27
CA GLY A 73 8.59 -4.15 3.46
C GLY A 73 8.77 -4.85 2.11
N ASP A 74 7.85 -5.70 1.70
CA ASP A 74 7.95 -6.49 0.47
C ASP A 74 7.92 -5.63 -0.79
N MET A 75 7.18 -4.51 -0.79
CA MET A 75 7.19 -3.53 -1.88
C MET A 75 8.56 -2.86 -2.02
N LEU A 76 9.13 -2.37 -0.90
CA LEU A 76 10.46 -1.74 -0.89
C LEU A 76 11.56 -2.73 -1.26
N ASN A 77 11.46 -3.98 -0.79
CA ASN A 77 12.40 -5.02 -1.18
C ASN A 77 12.34 -5.29 -2.69
N TYR A 78 11.13 -5.41 -3.24
CA TYR A 78 10.94 -5.61 -4.68
C TYR A 78 11.50 -4.45 -5.50
N LEU A 79 11.27 -3.20 -5.07
CA LEU A 79 11.84 -2.01 -5.72
C LEU A 79 13.37 -2.00 -5.67
N SER A 80 13.94 -2.34 -4.51
CA SER A 80 15.39 -2.42 -4.33
C SER A 80 16.04 -3.49 -5.21
N GLU A 81 15.41 -4.67 -5.36
CA GLU A 81 15.90 -5.75 -6.23
C GLU A 81 15.80 -5.41 -7.73
N HIS A 82 14.95 -4.45 -8.09
CA HIS A 82 14.71 -4.08 -9.48
C HIS A 82 15.11 -2.63 -9.78
N ILE A 83 15.93 -2.03 -8.92
CA ILE A 83 16.29 -0.61 -8.99
C ILE A 83 16.97 -0.25 -10.32
N ASP A 84 17.77 -1.17 -10.86
CA ASP A 84 18.49 -0.99 -12.15
C ASP A 84 17.57 -0.96 -13.38
N LYS A 85 16.28 -1.34 -13.22
CA LYS A 85 15.28 -1.26 -14.29
C LYS A 85 14.68 0.13 -14.46
N PHE A 86 15.00 1.07 -13.56
CA PHE A 86 14.60 2.46 -13.71
C PHE A 86 15.61 3.24 -14.56
N PRO A 87 15.14 4.19 -15.39
CA PRO A 87 16.02 4.98 -16.25
C PRO A 87 16.80 6.07 -15.50
N VAL A 88 16.57 6.21 -14.19
CA VAL A 88 17.14 7.26 -13.32
C VAL A 88 17.53 6.66 -11.98
N ARG A 89 18.38 7.36 -11.23
CA ARG A 89 18.68 6.97 -9.85
C ARG A 89 17.44 7.07 -8.98
N ILE A 90 17.26 6.10 -8.11
CA ILE A 90 16.10 6.03 -7.19
C ILE A 90 16.59 6.11 -5.75
N LYS A 91 16.00 7.01 -4.98
CA LYS A 91 16.09 7.05 -3.53
C LYS A 91 14.80 6.46 -2.97
N LEU A 92 14.91 5.50 -2.06
CA LEU A 92 13.77 4.84 -1.42
C LEU A 92 13.63 5.30 0.04
N THR A 93 12.40 5.58 0.45
CA THR A 93 12.02 5.81 1.85
C THR A 93 10.78 4.98 2.16
N GLY A 94 10.76 4.33 3.32
CA GLY A 94 9.58 3.66 3.87
C GLY A 94 9.10 4.38 5.10
N ILE A 95 7.79 4.66 5.18
CA ILE A 95 7.15 5.30 6.34
C ILE A 95 6.15 4.33 6.92
N ASP A 96 6.25 4.07 8.22
CA ASP A 96 5.27 3.30 8.97
C ASP A 96 5.19 3.82 10.41
N ILE A 97 4.04 3.66 11.04
CA ILE A 97 3.84 4.06 12.42
C ILE A 97 4.23 2.94 13.40
N MET A 98 4.16 1.68 12.96
CA MET A 98 4.35 0.50 13.79
C MET A 98 5.84 0.17 13.97
N PRO A 99 6.36 0.15 15.21
CA PRO A 99 7.75 -0.24 15.46
C PRO A 99 8.06 -1.68 15.04
N GLU A 100 7.08 -2.56 15.11
CA GLU A 100 7.19 -3.97 14.74
C GLU A 100 7.49 -4.17 13.25
N ALA A 101 7.02 -3.27 12.39
CA ALA A 101 7.31 -3.28 10.96
C ALA A 101 8.82 -3.11 10.72
N PHE A 102 9.47 -2.22 11.45
CA PHE A 102 10.94 -2.01 11.37
C PHE A 102 11.72 -3.24 11.85
N ASP A 103 11.30 -3.81 12.98
CA ASP A 103 11.94 -5.01 13.51
C ASP A 103 11.78 -6.18 12.56
N PHE A 104 10.60 -6.31 11.95
CA PHE A 104 10.33 -7.35 10.97
C PHE A 104 11.21 -7.19 9.72
N VAL A 105 11.30 -5.99 9.14
CA VAL A 105 12.13 -5.71 7.96
C VAL A 105 13.60 -6.00 8.24
N LYS A 106 14.13 -5.60 9.40
CA LYS A 106 15.50 -5.91 9.80
C LYS A 106 15.78 -7.42 9.83
N GLN A 107 14.82 -8.19 10.28
CA GLN A 107 14.95 -9.64 10.34
C GLN A 107 14.76 -10.31 8.98
N GLN A 108 13.78 -9.87 8.22
CA GLN A 108 13.36 -10.49 6.96
C GLN A 108 14.24 -10.09 5.78
N TYR A 109 14.70 -8.83 5.76
CA TYR A 109 15.47 -8.21 4.67
C TYR A 109 16.66 -7.40 5.22
N PRO A 110 17.67 -8.05 5.83
CA PRO A 110 18.79 -7.35 6.49
C PRO A 110 19.54 -6.40 5.55
N ASP A 111 19.69 -6.75 4.27
CA ASP A 111 20.38 -5.91 3.29
C ASP A 111 19.57 -4.66 2.87
N LEU A 112 18.25 -4.71 3.05
CA LEU A 112 17.35 -3.61 2.69
C LEU A 112 17.57 -2.39 3.60
N VAL A 113 17.93 -2.62 4.86
CA VAL A 113 18.14 -1.56 5.86
C VAL A 113 19.23 -0.58 5.44
N ASN A 114 20.20 -1.02 4.66
CA ASN A 114 21.29 -0.18 4.15
C ASN A 114 20.94 0.55 2.84
N LYS A 115 19.84 0.16 2.19
CA LYS A 115 19.44 0.68 0.87
C LYS A 115 18.24 1.62 0.92
N VAL A 116 17.47 1.57 2.00
CA VAL A 116 16.21 2.30 2.18
C VAL A 116 16.28 3.13 3.45
N ASN A 117 15.83 4.38 3.38
CA ASN A 117 15.63 5.21 4.55
C ASN A 117 14.29 4.86 5.22
N PHE A 118 14.31 4.27 6.41
CA PHE A 118 13.11 3.93 7.16
C PHE A 118 12.79 5.02 8.18
N VAL A 119 11.55 5.53 8.15
CA VAL A 119 11.07 6.61 9.02
C VAL A 119 9.86 6.11 9.81
N ARG A 120 10.00 6.08 11.13
CA ARG A 120 8.87 5.81 12.03
C ARG A 120 8.10 7.09 12.27
N ALA A 121 6.98 7.26 11.59
CA ALA A 121 6.11 8.42 11.71
C ALA A 121 4.70 8.11 11.21
N ASP A 122 3.72 8.89 11.64
CA ASP A 122 2.49 9.05 10.89
C ASP A 122 2.82 9.79 9.58
N TYR A 123 2.29 9.32 8.45
CA TYR A 123 2.53 9.96 7.15
C TYR A 123 2.02 11.42 7.12
N LYS A 124 0.97 11.76 7.88
CA LYS A 124 0.43 13.12 8.03
C LYS A 124 1.49 14.04 8.61
N ASP A 125 2.12 13.62 9.72
CA ASP A 125 3.18 14.39 10.37
C ASP A 125 4.39 14.55 9.46
N TRP A 126 4.73 13.49 8.72
CA TRP A 126 5.85 13.53 7.79
C TRP A 126 5.63 14.54 6.66
N PHE A 127 4.44 14.61 6.09
CA PHE A 127 4.09 15.61 5.06
C PHE A 127 4.02 17.03 5.63
N THR A 128 3.48 17.22 6.83
CA THR A 128 3.38 18.54 7.47
C THR A 128 4.74 19.15 7.82
N GLN A 129 5.78 18.34 7.95
CA GLN A 129 7.17 18.80 8.08
C GLN A 129 7.75 19.37 6.77
N GLY A 130 6.96 19.47 5.71
CA GLY A 130 7.38 20.05 4.44
C GLY A 130 8.04 19.07 3.47
N ASN A 131 7.99 17.77 3.75
CA ASN A 131 8.52 16.76 2.85
C ASN A 131 7.74 16.70 1.54
N ARG A 132 8.46 16.64 0.43
CA ARG A 132 7.89 16.62 -0.94
C ARG A 132 8.55 15.53 -1.78
N PRO A 133 8.07 14.28 -1.68
CA PRO A 133 8.57 13.20 -2.51
C PRO A 133 8.20 13.41 -3.99
N ASP A 134 8.94 12.75 -4.86
CA ASP A 134 8.59 12.75 -6.28
C ASP A 134 7.46 11.76 -6.57
N ILE A 135 7.51 10.57 -5.99
CA ILE A 135 6.48 9.54 -6.13
C ILE A 135 6.11 8.97 -4.76
N VAL A 136 4.82 8.81 -4.52
CA VAL A 136 4.27 8.05 -3.39
C VAL A 136 3.76 6.70 -3.88
N VAL A 137 4.08 5.66 -3.12
CA VAL A 137 3.48 4.33 -3.26
C VAL A 137 2.67 4.03 -2.01
N ALA A 138 1.49 3.45 -2.17
CA ALA A 138 0.67 2.92 -1.09
C ALA A 138 0.12 1.56 -1.53
N SER A 139 0.69 0.50 -0.98
CA SER A 139 0.33 -0.87 -1.34
C SER A 139 -0.34 -1.56 -0.16
N LEU A 140 -1.60 -1.96 -0.32
CA LEU A 140 -2.41 -2.55 0.76
C LEU A 140 -2.45 -1.67 2.02
N PHE A 141 -2.65 -0.38 1.82
CA PHE A 141 -2.65 0.63 2.87
C PHE A 141 -3.99 1.38 2.98
N CYS A 142 -4.58 1.77 1.85
CA CYS A 142 -5.74 2.65 1.85
C CYS A 142 -6.99 2.03 2.51
N HIS A 143 -7.13 0.71 2.52
CA HIS A 143 -8.24 0.05 3.18
C HIS A 143 -8.20 0.20 4.72
N HIS A 144 -7.04 0.51 5.33
CA HIS A 144 -6.94 0.84 6.75
C HIS A 144 -7.47 2.24 7.10
N LEU A 145 -7.51 3.15 6.12
CA LEU A 145 -7.95 4.52 6.34
C LEU A 145 -9.48 4.63 6.38
N ASP A 146 -10.01 5.42 7.31
CA ASP A 146 -11.40 5.84 7.27
C ASP A 146 -11.63 6.87 6.14
N MET A 147 -12.87 7.35 5.97
CA MET A 147 -13.19 8.28 4.88
C MET A 147 -12.55 9.66 5.06
N THR A 148 -12.37 10.11 6.31
CA THR A 148 -11.71 11.39 6.62
C THR A 148 -10.22 11.28 6.32
N GLU A 149 -9.59 10.25 6.84
CA GLU A 149 -8.18 9.95 6.61
C GLU A 149 -7.86 9.74 5.13
N MET A 150 -8.78 9.10 4.39
CA MET A 150 -8.62 8.90 2.96
C MET A 150 -8.66 10.23 2.17
N ASN A 151 -9.54 11.17 2.56
CA ASN A 151 -9.56 12.50 1.98
C ASN A 151 -8.28 13.29 2.32
N ASP A 152 -7.79 13.21 3.56
CA ASP A 152 -6.51 13.82 3.95
C ASP A 152 -5.35 13.24 3.12
N PHE A 153 -5.29 11.91 3.00
CA PHE A 153 -4.25 11.23 2.22
C PHE A 153 -4.24 11.69 0.76
N LEU A 154 -5.39 11.72 0.10
CA LEU A 154 -5.50 12.22 -1.27
C LEU A 154 -5.17 13.70 -1.40
N SER A 155 -5.51 14.52 -0.40
CA SER A 155 -5.13 15.93 -0.34
C SER A 155 -3.61 16.09 -0.22
N PHE A 156 -2.94 15.30 0.63
CA PHE A 156 -1.47 15.31 0.72
C PHE A 156 -0.81 14.89 -0.59
N ILE A 157 -1.32 13.83 -1.24
CA ILE A 157 -0.82 13.42 -2.57
C ILE A 157 -0.92 14.60 -3.55
N ARG A 158 -2.07 15.25 -3.63
CA ARG A 158 -2.31 16.36 -4.57
C ARG A 158 -1.41 17.56 -4.32
N THR A 159 -1.08 17.86 -3.05
CA THR A 159 -0.40 19.11 -2.66
C THR A 159 1.11 18.96 -2.46
N HIS A 160 1.61 17.77 -2.15
CA HIS A 160 3.01 17.57 -1.76
C HIS A 160 3.79 16.65 -2.71
N VAL A 161 3.12 15.84 -3.53
CA VAL A 161 3.80 14.88 -4.41
C VAL A 161 4.05 15.50 -5.78
N LYS A 162 5.31 15.45 -6.26
CA LYS A 162 5.72 16.22 -7.45
C LYS A 162 5.36 15.55 -8.77
N ILE A 163 5.49 14.22 -8.87
CA ILE A 163 5.25 13.47 -10.12
C ILE A 163 3.91 12.74 -10.05
N GLY A 164 3.65 12.05 -8.93
CA GLY A 164 2.40 11.34 -8.79
C GLY A 164 2.42 10.24 -7.74
N ALA A 165 1.32 9.50 -7.67
CA ALA A 165 1.19 8.40 -6.72
C ALA A 165 0.70 7.12 -7.39
N VAL A 166 1.11 5.99 -6.83
CA VAL A 166 0.67 4.64 -7.19
C VAL A 166 0.00 3.99 -5.99
N ILE A 167 -1.28 3.70 -6.11
CA ILE A 167 -2.06 2.99 -5.10
C ILE A 167 -2.40 1.62 -5.66
N ASN A 168 -2.08 0.57 -4.92
CA ASN A 168 -2.44 -0.81 -5.21
C ASN A 168 -3.18 -1.39 -4.02
N ASP A 169 -4.51 -1.49 -4.12
CA ASP A 169 -5.32 -1.88 -2.97
C ASP A 169 -6.45 -2.85 -3.36
N LEU A 170 -7.10 -3.44 -2.36
CA LEU A 170 -8.10 -4.48 -2.52
C LEU A 170 -9.44 -3.92 -3.01
N GLU A 171 -10.10 -4.70 -3.88
CA GLU A 171 -11.49 -4.46 -4.24
C GLU A 171 -12.42 -5.14 -3.26
N ARG A 172 -13.43 -4.42 -2.73
CA ARG A 172 -14.52 -5.01 -1.98
C ARG A 172 -15.41 -5.86 -2.90
N SER A 173 -15.19 -7.17 -2.88
CA SER A 173 -15.85 -8.14 -3.75
C SER A 173 -16.24 -9.39 -2.98
N ARG A 174 -17.46 -9.90 -3.23
CA ARG A 174 -17.91 -11.17 -2.63
C ARG A 174 -17.00 -12.33 -3.02
N ILE A 175 -16.59 -12.39 -4.28
CA ILE A 175 -15.72 -13.46 -4.77
C ILE A 175 -14.35 -13.38 -4.12
N ALA A 176 -13.77 -12.17 -4.01
CA ALA A 176 -12.50 -11.97 -3.31
C ALA A 176 -12.59 -12.40 -1.84
N TYR A 177 -13.66 -11.99 -1.15
CA TYR A 177 -13.88 -12.31 0.26
C TYR A 177 -13.93 -13.81 0.51
N TYR A 178 -14.82 -14.52 -0.18
CA TYR A 178 -14.95 -15.97 0.01
C TYR A 178 -13.73 -16.73 -0.49
N GLY A 179 -13.11 -16.25 -1.58
CA GLY A 179 -11.87 -16.83 -2.11
C GLY A 179 -10.73 -16.78 -1.12
N ILE A 180 -10.45 -15.57 -0.55
CA ILE A 180 -9.37 -15.42 0.42
C ILE A 180 -9.69 -16.12 1.76
N MET A 181 -10.96 -16.11 2.18
CA MET A 181 -11.41 -16.81 3.38
C MET A 181 -11.16 -18.32 3.28
N ILE A 182 -11.49 -18.95 2.15
CA ILE A 182 -11.23 -20.37 1.93
C ILE A 182 -9.72 -20.62 1.87
N LEU A 183 -8.98 -19.82 1.11
CA LEU A 183 -7.54 -19.95 0.96
C LEU A 183 -6.83 -19.88 2.32
N THR A 184 -7.15 -18.88 3.12
CA THR A 184 -6.49 -18.69 4.43
C THR A 184 -6.89 -19.77 5.42
N ARG A 185 -8.14 -20.25 5.41
CA ARG A 185 -8.56 -21.37 6.28
C ARG A 185 -7.83 -22.67 5.97
N LEU A 186 -7.53 -22.92 4.70
CA LEU A 186 -6.87 -24.16 4.26
C LEU A 186 -5.35 -24.11 4.43
N PHE A 187 -4.72 -22.96 4.20
CA PHE A 187 -3.25 -22.88 4.06
C PHE A 187 -2.56 -22.01 5.11
N SER A 188 -3.25 -21.09 5.76
CA SER A 188 -2.66 -20.23 6.78
C SER A 188 -2.54 -20.95 8.12
N LYS A 189 -1.44 -20.68 8.83
CA LYS A 189 -1.25 -21.06 10.23
C LYS A 189 -1.57 -19.92 11.19
N SER A 190 -1.55 -18.68 10.71
CA SER A 190 -1.81 -17.49 11.50
C SER A 190 -3.32 -17.28 11.72
N ARG A 191 -3.71 -17.08 12.97
CA ARG A 191 -5.08 -16.65 13.29
C ARG A 191 -5.37 -15.25 12.77
N PHE A 192 -4.34 -14.38 12.73
CA PHE A 192 -4.45 -13.02 12.17
C PHE A 192 -4.78 -13.10 10.68
N THR A 193 -3.98 -13.81 9.88
CA THR A 193 -4.24 -13.94 8.45
C THR A 193 -5.64 -14.48 8.16
N LYS A 194 -6.11 -15.46 8.96
CA LYS A 194 -7.47 -16.03 8.78
C LYS A 194 -8.58 -15.03 9.08
N ASN A 195 -8.36 -14.10 10.00
CA ASN A 195 -9.32 -13.06 10.37
C ASN A 195 -9.17 -11.83 9.47
N ASP A 196 -7.94 -11.34 9.34
CA ASP A 196 -7.68 -10.03 8.76
C ASP A 196 -7.78 -10.04 7.24
N ALA A 197 -7.31 -11.08 6.54
CA ALA A 197 -7.34 -11.10 5.09
C ALA A 197 -8.77 -11.01 4.49
N PRO A 198 -9.80 -11.71 4.99
CA PRO A 198 -11.19 -11.46 4.58
C PRO A 198 -11.69 -10.07 4.99
N LEU A 199 -11.32 -9.59 6.18
CA LEU A 199 -11.73 -8.29 6.68
C LEU A 199 -11.14 -7.15 5.83
N SER A 200 -9.86 -7.23 5.44
CA SER A 200 -9.22 -6.28 4.53
C SER A 200 -9.99 -6.16 3.20
N VAL A 201 -10.53 -7.28 2.69
CA VAL A 201 -11.41 -7.23 1.49
C VAL A 201 -12.69 -6.45 1.77
N LEU A 202 -13.34 -6.62 2.95
CA LEU A 202 -14.54 -5.85 3.32
C LEU A 202 -14.24 -4.36 3.54
N ARG A 203 -13.04 -4.02 3.94
CA ARG A 203 -12.54 -2.64 4.09
C ARG A 203 -12.11 -2.02 2.75
N GLY A 204 -11.88 -2.83 1.72
CA GLY A 204 -11.52 -2.38 0.38
C GLY A 204 -12.56 -1.45 -0.24
N PHE A 205 -12.15 -0.68 -1.23
CA PHE A 205 -13.02 0.24 -1.97
C PHE A 205 -13.56 -0.43 -3.23
N THR A 206 -14.74 -0.04 -3.66
CA THR A 206 -15.26 -0.34 -5.01
C THR A 206 -14.73 0.66 -6.03
N THR A 207 -14.84 0.31 -7.31
CA THR A 207 -14.51 1.24 -8.43
C THR A 207 -15.29 2.55 -8.35
N LEU A 208 -16.56 2.50 -7.93
CA LEU A 208 -17.40 3.71 -7.81
C LEU A 208 -16.93 4.60 -6.67
N GLU A 209 -16.61 4.03 -5.51
CA GLU A 209 -16.08 4.78 -4.36
C GLU A 209 -14.73 5.44 -4.69
N TRP A 210 -13.84 4.76 -5.42
CA TRP A 210 -12.60 5.38 -5.88
C TRP A 210 -12.85 6.59 -6.79
N LYS A 211 -13.77 6.48 -7.75
CA LYS A 211 -14.11 7.59 -8.65
C LYS A 211 -14.70 8.77 -7.89
N ASP A 212 -15.56 8.51 -6.92
CA ASP A 212 -16.15 9.54 -6.05
C ASP A 212 -15.08 10.25 -5.22
N LEU A 213 -14.17 9.48 -4.59
CA LEU A 213 -13.04 10.02 -3.84
C LEU A 213 -12.15 10.91 -4.71
N MET A 214 -11.79 10.46 -5.91
CA MET A 214 -10.97 11.28 -6.84
C MET A 214 -11.67 12.58 -7.20
N SER A 215 -12.96 12.53 -7.51
CA SER A 215 -13.76 13.71 -7.85
C SER A 215 -13.85 14.70 -6.68
N LYS A 216 -14.17 14.23 -5.48
CA LYS A 216 -14.26 15.05 -4.25
C LYS A 216 -12.95 15.74 -3.93
N ASN A 217 -11.83 15.07 -4.15
CA ASN A 217 -10.50 15.61 -3.91
C ASN A 217 -9.91 16.39 -5.09
N LYS A 218 -10.72 16.64 -6.15
CA LYS A 218 -10.30 17.38 -7.36
C LYS A 218 -9.08 16.76 -8.04
N ILE A 219 -8.98 15.44 -8.03
CA ILE A 219 -7.95 14.67 -8.74
C ILE A 219 -8.56 14.18 -10.04
N PHE A 220 -8.20 14.80 -11.16
CA PHE A 220 -8.77 14.49 -12.48
C PHE A 220 -7.80 13.75 -13.40
N ASN A 221 -6.49 13.84 -13.11
CA ASN A 221 -5.46 13.19 -13.90
C ASN A 221 -5.05 11.86 -13.26
N PHE A 222 -5.90 10.84 -13.39
CA PHE A 222 -5.63 9.52 -12.86
C PHE A 222 -6.09 8.40 -13.80
N SER A 223 -5.52 7.23 -13.62
CA SER A 223 -6.04 5.97 -14.19
C SER A 223 -6.41 5.01 -13.08
N LEU A 224 -7.55 4.36 -13.21
CA LEU A 224 -8.05 3.34 -12.30
C LEU A 224 -8.29 2.07 -13.10
N LYS A 225 -7.56 1.00 -12.79
CA LYS A 225 -7.64 -0.28 -13.48
C LYS A 225 -7.81 -1.42 -12.49
N TRP A 226 -8.81 -2.26 -12.76
CA TRP A 226 -8.92 -3.54 -12.09
C TRP A 226 -7.75 -4.47 -12.50
N LYS A 227 -7.20 -5.17 -11.54
CA LYS A 227 -6.09 -6.10 -11.71
C LYS A 227 -6.38 -7.41 -10.97
N TRP A 228 -5.80 -8.49 -11.46
CA TRP A 228 -5.75 -9.74 -10.73
C TRP A 228 -4.90 -9.55 -9.45
N ALA A 229 -5.24 -10.07 -8.28
CA ALA A 229 -6.44 -10.78 -7.89
C ALA A 229 -7.34 -9.83 -7.08
N PHE A 230 -8.38 -9.29 -7.71
CA PHE A 230 -9.33 -8.35 -7.11
C PHE A 230 -8.65 -7.13 -6.49
N ARG A 231 -7.83 -6.44 -7.30
CA ARG A 231 -7.11 -5.23 -6.91
C ARG A 231 -7.45 -4.05 -7.80
N HIS A 232 -7.39 -2.88 -7.21
CA HIS A 232 -7.38 -1.63 -7.94
C HIS A 232 -5.94 -1.12 -8.04
N LEU A 233 -5.45 -0.94 -9.26
CA LEU A 233 -4.25 -0.16 -9.52
C LEU A 233 -4.68 1.25 -9.92
N ILE A 234 -4.38 2.22 -9.07
CA ILE A 234 -4.64 3.63 -9.30
C ILE A 234 -3.30 4.33 -9.49
N ILE A 235 -3.19 5.07 -10.59
CA ILE A 235 -2.01 5.90 -10.89
C ILE A 235 -2.51 7.33 -11.00
N ILE A 236 -2.09 8.17 -10.06
CA ILE A 236 -2.41 9.60 -10.00
C ILE A 236 -1.20 10.35 -10.55
N LYS A 237 -1.40 11.25 -11.49
CA LYS A 237 -0.36 12.14 -11.99
C LYS A 237 -0.56 13.52 -11.38
N SER A 238 0.49 14.11 -10.85
CA SER A 238 0.48 15.49 -10.40
C SER A 238 0.24 16.44 -11.59
N SER A 239 -0.42 17.55 -11.29
CA SER A 239 -0.81 18.57 -12.31
C SER A 239 0.37 19.45 -12.66
#